data_b477b1f4c7918649cc652090ba60ec66
#
_entry.id   b477b1f4c7918649cc652090ba60ec66
#
_cell.length_a   1.000
_cell.length_b   1.000
_cell.length_c   1.000
_cell.angle_alpha   90.00
_cell.angle_beta   90.00
_cell.angle_gamma   90.00
#
_symmetry.space_group_name_H-M   'P 1'
#
loop_
_entity.id
_entity.type
_entity.pdbx_description
1 polymer ?
#
loop_
_entity_poly.entity_id
_entity_poly.type
_entity_poly.pdbx_seq_one_letter_code
_entity_poly.pdbx_strand_id
1 'polypeptide(L)'
;MGRGHKTSICWAGPQDTSQQYQRDCVERELLKAFAGFALPPEVTQVVNCTPPTTLATGNWGAGAFRGDGQVKALVQWAAASEAGLDMCYFPFDDETIAAELQPTTEAAMAKGLTVGHLAAFILRDLGTLRPQGNWPSGAGVLELFRQWVADEKYQ
;
A
#
# COMPACT_ATOMS: atom_id res chain seq x y z
N MET A 1 -18.29 -29.34 -15.55
CA MET A 1 -18.13 -27.95 -16.09
C MET A 1 -17.21 -27.19 -15.15
N GLY A 2 -15.91 -27.16 -15.47
CA GLY A 2 -14.89 -26.46 -14.69
C GLY A 2 -14.99 -24.97 -14.92
N ARG A 3 -15.23 -24.19 -13.87
CA ARG A 3 -15.07 -22.74 -13.92
C ARG A 3 -13.56 -22.46 -13.98
N GLY A 4 -13.08 -22.09 -15.17
CA GLY A 4 -11.73 -21.62 -15.34
C GLY A 4 -11.52 -20.36 -14.50
N HIS A 5 -10.64 -20.39 -13.51
CA HIS A 5 -10.12 -19.21 -12.88
C HIS A 5 -9.40 -18.40 -13.96
N LYS A 6 -10.03 -17.31 -14.40
CA LYS A 6 -9.32 -16.27 -15.14
C LYS A 6 -8.36 -15.63 -14.16
N THR A 7 -7.10 -15.99 -14.24
CA THR A 7 -6.00 -15.21 -13.66
C THR A 7 -5.98 -13.86 -14.38
N SER A 8 -6.75 -12.91 -13.88
CA SER A 8 -6.71 -11.53 -14.36
C SER A 8 -5.35 -10.98 -13.94
N ILE A 9 -4.42 -10.90 -14.89
CA ILE A 9 -3.21 -10.12 -14.70
C ILE A 9 -3.68 -8.67 -14.70
N CYS A 10 -3.71 -8.03 -13.52
CA CYS A 10 -3.96 -6.60 -13.42
C CYS A 10 -2.75 -5.84 -14.00
N TRP A 11 -2.59 -5.93 -15.30
CA TRP A 11 -1.82 -4.97 -16.04
C TRP A 11 -2.76 -3.79 -16.27
N ALA A 12 -2.51 -2.68 -15.62
CA ALA A 12 -3.03 -1.42 -16.09
C ALA A 12 -2.40 -1.21 -17.48
N GLY A 13 -3.09 -1.63 -18.50
CA GLY A 13 -2.78 -1.23 -19.87
C GLY A 13 -2.79 0.30 -19.94
N PRO A 14 -2.23 0.94 -20.98
CA PRO A 14 -2.03 2.39 -21.00
C PRO A 14 -3.31 3.23 -20.90
N GLN A 15 -4.48 2.64 -20.72
CA GLN A 15 -5.77 3.34 -20.77
C GLN A 15 -6.69 3.19 -19.55
N ASP A 16 -6.47 2.24 -18.64
CA ASP A 16 -7.33 2.09 -17.45
C ASP A 16 -6.50 1.89 -16.18
N THR A 17 -6.15 3.01 -15.55
CA THR A 17 -5.49 3.02 -14.24
C THR A 17 -6.48 2.81 -13.08
N SER A 18 -7.79 2.75 -13.34
CA SER A 18 -8.81 2.63 -12.30
C SER A 18 -8.80 1.27 -11.60
N GLN A 19 -8.38 0.22 -12.30
CA GLN A 19 -8.36 -1.14 -11.76
C GLN A 19 -7.39 -1.32 -10.58
N GLN A 20 -6.35 -0.48 -10.48
CA GLN A 20 -5.38 -0.56 -9.39
C GLN A 20 -5.97 -0.31 -8.00
N TYR A 21 -7.16 0.28 -7.90
CA TYR A 21 -7.86 0.54 -6.65
C TYR A 21 -8.92 -0.53 -6.34
N GLN A 22 -9.13 -1.48 -7.23
CA GLN A 22 -10.02 -2.61 -6.96
C GLN A 22 -9.40 -3.54 -5.94
N ARG A 23 -10.24 -4.08 -5.05
CA ARG A 23 -9.83 -4.92 -3.94
C ARG A 23 -8.86 -6.02 -4.36
N ASP A 24 -9.20 -6.78 -5.41
CA ASP A 24 -8.39 -7.93 -5.85
C ASP A 24 -6.99 -7.51 -6.32
N CYS A 25 -6.87 -6.32 -6.91
CA CYS A 25 -5.59 -5.77 -7.34
C CYS A 25 -4.76 -5.30 -6.16
N VAL A 26 -5.38 -4.58 -5.20
CA VAL A 26 -4.71 -4.11 -3.99
C VAL A 26 -4.28 -5.29 -3.11
N GLU A 27 -5.15 -6.28 -2.91
CA GLU A 27 -4.86 -7.50 -2.16
C GLU A 27 -3.64 -8.23 -2.73
N ARG A 28 -3.57 -8.37 -4.04
CA ARG A 28 -2.42 -8.99 -4.70
C ARG A 28 -1.13 -8.19 -4.48
N GLU A 29 -1.18 -6.86 -4.55
CA GLU A 29 0.00 -6.02 -4.30
C GLU A 29 0.44 -6.09 -2.83
N LEU A 30 -0.52 -6.15 -1.89
CA LEU A 30 -0.24 -6.34 -0.48
C LEU A 30 0.45 -7.69 -0.21
N LEU A 31 -0.08 -8.77 -0.80
CA LEU A 31 0.52 -10.11 -0.69
C LEU A 31 1.94 -10.17 -1.28
N LYS A 32 2.18 -9.52 -2.42
CA LYS A 32 3.53 -9.45 -3.01
C LYS A 32 4.49 -8.69 -2.11
N ALA A 33 4.07 -7.53 -1.57
CA ALA A 33 4.89 -6.73 -0.69
C ALA A 33 5.24 -7.54 0.57
N PHE A 34 4.23 -8.14 1.22
CA PHE A 34 4.44 -8.95 2.41
C PHE A 34 5.35 -10.16 2.14
N ALA A 35 5.14 -10.90 1.04
CA ALA A 35 5.98 -12.03 0.67
C ALA A 35 7.44 -11.63 0.40
N GLY A 36 7.67 -10.40 -0.09
CA GLY A 36 9.01 -9.87 -0.30
C GLY A 36 9.69 -9.34 0.97
N PHE A 37 8.92 -8.91 1.95
CA PHE A 37 9.42 -8.29 3.18
C PHE A 37 9.56 -9.29 4.33
N ALA A 38 8.63 -10.24 4.43
CA ALA A 38 8.68 -11.29 5.43
C ALA A 38 9.76 -12.32 5.06
N LEU A 39 10.89 -12.26 5.76
CA LEU A 39 11.94 -13.28 5.62
C LEU A 39 11.63 -14.46 6.53
N PRO A 40 11.35 -15.65 5.99
CA PRO A 40 11.15 -16.84 6.79
C PRO A 40 12.40 -17.15 7.65
N PRO A 41 12.24 -17.65 8.88
CA PRO A 41 13.37 -17.98 9.75
C PRO A 41 14.37 -18.95 9.09
N GLU A 42 13.90 -19.84 8.24
CA GLU A 42 14.71 -20.80 7.51
C GLU A 42 15.69 -20.10 6.57
N VAL A 43 15.27 -19.01 5.92
CA VAL A 43 16.15 -18.22 5.03
C VAL A 43 17.25 -17.53 5.83
N THR A 44 16.91 -16.93 6.97
CA THR A 44 17.90 -16.25 7.82
C THR A 44 18.93 -17.22 8.40
N GLN A 45 18.52 -18.45 8.71
CA GLN A 45 19.43 -19.53 9.14
C GLN A 45 20.37 -19.98 8.03
N VAL A 46 19.85 -20.19 6.81
CA VAL A 46 20.66 -20.63 5.66
C VAL A 46 21.72 -19.60 5.28
N VAL A 47 21.39 -18.31 5.28
CA VAL A 47 22.32 -17.24 4.94
C VAL A 47 23.14 -16.74 6.13
N ASN A 48 22.92 -17.31 7.32
CA ASN A 48 23.62 -16.95 8.57
C ASN A 48 23.68 -15.45 8.80
N CYS A 49 22.55 -14.76 8.62
CA CYS A 49 22.45 -13.32 8.83
C CYS A 49 21.46 -12.98 9.97
N THR A 50 21.67 -11.84 10.58
CA THR A 50 20.70 -11.25 11.49
C THR A 50 19.48 -10.78 10.68
N PRO A 51 18.24 -11.09 11.09
CA PRO A 51 17.06 -10.57 10.43
C PRO A 51 17.11 -9.04 10.34
N PRO A 52 16.77 -8.44 9.18
CA PRO A 52 16.71 -6.99 9.07
C PRO A 52 15.60 -6.44 9.98
N THR A 53 15.82 -5.26 10.55
CA THR A 53 14.80 -4.52 11.31
C THR A 53 14.22 -3.37 10.51
N THR A 54 14.87 -3.01 9.40
CA THR A 54 14.50 -1.86 8.57
C THR A 54 14.44 -2.26 7.10
N LEU A 55 13.38 -1.82 6.44
CA LEU A 55 13.17 -1.95 5.01
C LEU A 55 13.45 -0.61 4.32
N ALA A 56 14.40 -0.56 3.38
CA ALA A 56 14.58 0.55 2.46
C ALA A 56 13.76 0.28 1.18
N THR A 57 12.84 1.16 0.84
CA THR A 57 11.95 1.02 -0.32
C THR A 57 11.59 2.37 -0.93
N GLY A 58 10.70 2.43 -1.93
CA GLY A 58 10.30 3.65 -2.61
C GLY A 58 9.14 3.44 -3.58
N ASN A 59 9.08 4.22 -4.66
CA ASN A 59 7.98 4.27 -5.63
C ASN A 59 7.89 3.01 -6.51
N TRP A 60 7.82 1.86 -5.87
CA TRP A 60 7.74 0.55 -6.51
C TRP A 60 6.49 0.43 -7.40
N GLY A 61 6.70 0.22 -8.70
CA GLY A 61 5.62 0.05 -9.67
C GLY A 61 4.86 1.34 -10.03
N ALA A 62 5.28 2.51 -9.50
CA ALA A 62 4.63 3.79 -9.77
C ALA A 62 5.21 4.53 -11.01
N GLY A 63 6.39 4.14 -11.48
CA GLY A 63 7.02 4.75 -12.67
C GLY A 63 6.42 4.26 -13.98
N ALA A 64 7.19 3.49 -14.76
CA ALA A 64 6.80 2.98 -16.08
C ALA A 64 5.48 2.19 -16.11
N PHE A 65 5.13 1.56 -15.00
CA PHE A 65 3.89 0.81 -14.83
C PHE A 65 2.67 1.67 -14.44
N ARG A 66 2.85 2.99 -14.27
CA ARG A 66 1.79 3.95 -13.95
C ARG A 66 0.95 3.58 -12.72
N GLY A 67 1.53 2.90 -11.75
CA GLY A 67 0.91 2.65 -10.46
C GLY A 67 0.78 3.96 -9.67
N ASP A 68 -0.26 4.06 -8.84
CA ASP A 68 -0.41 5.17 -7.89
C ASP A 68 0.63 5.01 -6.78
N GLY A 69 1.58 5.95 -6.69
CA GLY A 69 2.66 5.93 -5.70
C GLY A 69 2.15 5.99 -4.26
N GLN A 70 1.07 6.71 -4.01
CA GLN A 70 0.49 6.85 -2.68
C GLN A 70 -0.17 5.54 -2.23
N VAL A 71 -0.91 4.85 -3.12
CA VAL A 71 -1.43 3.50 -2.83
C VAL A 71 -0.28 2.54 -2.55
N LYS A 72 0.78 2.59 -3.37
CA LYS A 72 1.96 1.73 -3.20
C LYS A 72 2.68 2.00 -1.88
N ALA A 73 2.76 3.26 -1.45
CA ALA A 73 3.34 3.62 -0.16
C ALA A 73 2.53 3.03 1.01
N LEU A 74 1.20 3.16 0.99
CA LEU A 74 0.33 2.57 2.02
C LEU A 74 0.38 1.04 2.04
N VAL A 75 0.38 0.40 0.87
CA VAL A 75 0.51 -1.07 0.75
C VAL A 75 1.83 -1.55 1.34
N GLN A 76 2.94 -0.87 1.02
CA GLN A 76 4.25 -1.21 1.53
C GLN A 76 4.35 -0.96 3.04
N TRP A 77 3.77 0.14 3.54
CA TRP A 77 3.72 0.41 4.97
C TRP A 77 2.95 -0.67 5.73
N ALA A 78 1.78 -1.08 5.24
CA ALA A 78 1.01 -2.18 5.84
C ALA A 78 1.82 -3.48 5.88
N ALA A 79 2.44 -3.84 4.75
CA ALA A 79 3.22 -5.07 4.63
C ALA A 79 4.49 -5.08 5.49
N ALA A 80 5.20 -3.94 5.56
CA ALA A 80 6.39 -3.79 6.41
C ALA A 80 6.02 -3.89 7.90
N SER A 81 4.94 -3.20 8.30
CA SER A 81 4.44 -3.26 9.68
C SER A 81 4.01 -4.67 10.10
N GLU A 82 3.33 -5.41 9.22
CA GLU A 82 2.97 -6.82 9.48
C GLU A 82 4.19 -7.73 9.55
N ALA A 83 5.24 -7.43 8.79
CA ALA A 83 6.52 -8.13 8.84
C ALA A 83 7.40 -7.71 10.04
N GLY A 84 6.96 -6.75 10.86
CA GLY A 84 7.73 -6.23 12.00
C GLY A 84 8.95 -5.39 11.60
N LEU A 85 8.89 -4.71 10.45
CA LEU A 85 9.98 -3.90 9.91
C LEU A 85 9.66 -2.41 9.99
N ASP A 86 10.65 -1.61 10.38
CA ASP A 86 10.63 -0.17 10.16
C ASP A 86 10.80 0.13 8.67
N MET A 87 10.04 1.09 8.14
CA MET A 87 10.10 1.44 6.72
C MET A 87 10.82 2.78 6.51
N CYS A 88 11.89 2.76 5.74
CA CYS A 88 12.55 3.95 5.21
C CYS A 88 12.13 4.11 3.74
N TYR A 89 11.29 5.10 3.46
CA TYR A 89 10.71 5.31 2.13
C TYR A 89 11.43 6.41 1.36
N PHE A 90 11.83 6.11 0.13
CA PHE A 90 12.50 7.03 -0.79
C PHE A 90 11.53 7.41 -1.92
N PRO A 91 10.89 8.59 -1.87
CA PRO A 91 9.90 9.00 -2.85
C PRO A 91 10.50 9.50 -4.17
N PHE A 92 11.83 9.60 -4.27
CA PHE A 92 12.55 10.19 -5.42
C PHE A 92 12.04 11.62 -5.73
N ASP A 93 11.55 11.84 -6.95
CA ASP A 93 11.04 13.15 -7.38
C ASP A 93 9.55 13.37 -7.05
N ASP A 94 8.91 12.49 -6.28
CA ASP A 94 7.50 12.65 -5.87
C ASP A 94 7.40 13.53 -4.62
N GLU A 95 7.30 14.84 -4.85
CA GLU A 95 7.20 15.85 -3.79
C GLU A 95 5.96 15.64 -2.91
N THR A 96 4.85 15.13 -3.48
CA THR A 96 3.61 14.90 -2.74
C THR A 96 3.81 13.78 -1.71
N ILE A 97 4.39 12.65 -2.13
CA ILE A 97 4.68 11.56 -1.19
C ILE A 97 5.71 12.00 -0.16
N ALA A 98 6.74 12.74 -0.58
CA ALA A 98 7.77 13.26 0.32
C ALA A 98 7.19 14.16 1.43
N ALA A 99 6.22 15.00 1.09
CA ALA A 99 5.58 15.91 2.04
C ALA A 99 4.51 15.23 2.90
N GLU A 100 3.77 14.27 2.34
CA GLU A 100 2.51 13.80 2.93
C GLU A 100 2.62 12.45 3.66
N LEU A 101 3.59 11.59 3.31
CA LEU A 101 3.64 10.24 3.86
C LEU A 101 3.93 10.23 5.37
N GLN A 102 4.93 10.98 5.81
CA GLN A 102 5.30 11.03 7.22
C GLN A 102 4.17 11.62 8.10
N PRO A 103 3.59 12.80 7.81
CA PRO A 103 2.46 13.30 8.58
C PRO A 103 1.27 12.34 8.62
N THR A 104 1.04 11.61 7.52
CA THR A 104 -0.04 10.61 7.43
C THR A 104 0.19 9.44 8.36
N THR A 105 1.41 8.90 8.39
CA THR A 105 1.76 7.78 9.28
C THR A 105 1.73 8.22 10.75
N GLU A 106 2.26 9.41 11.05
CA GLU A 106 2.23 9.97 12.42
C GLU A 106 0.80 10.17 12.93
N ALA A 107 -0.11 10.69 12.10
CA ALA A 107 -1.52 10.86 12.46
C ALA A 107 -2.20 9.51 12.77
N ALA A 108 -1.95 8.49 11.96
CA ALA A 108 -2.48 7.15 12.19
C ALA A 108 -1.92 6.52 13.48
N MET A 109 -0.63 6.64 13.72
CA MET A 109 0.03 6.13 14.93
C MET A 109 -0.47 6.85 16.18
N ALA A 110 -0.64 8.17 16.13
CA ALA A 110 -1.18 8.96 17.24
C ALA A 110 -2.60 8.56 17.64
N LYS A 111 -3.40 8.05 16.68
CA LYS A 111 -4.74 7.49 16.91
C LYS A 111 -4.71 6.01 17.32
N GLY A 112 -3.54 5.38 17.39
CA GLY A 112 -3.41 3.97 17.74
C GLY A 112 -3.93 3.01 16.67
N LEU A 113 -3.90 3.41 15.39
CA LEU A 113 -4.31 2.53 14.31
C LEU A 113 -3.39 1.30 14.23
N THR A 114 -4.03 0.16 13.98
CA THR A 114 -3.33 -1.12 13.73
C THR A 114 -3.13 -1.36 12.23
N VAL A 115 -2.29 -2.32 11.88
CA VAL A 115 -2.16 -2.80 10.49
C VAL A 115 -3.51 -3.25 9.93
N GLY A 116 -4.38 -3.87 10.77
CA GLY A 116 -5.73 -4.26 10.39
C GLY A 116 -6.60 -3.07 9.95
N HIS A 117 -6.51 -1.92 10.64
CA HIS A 117 -7.22 -0.70 10.24
C HIS A 117 -6.72 -0.15 8.91
N LEU A 118 -5.39 -0.13 8.70
CA LEU A 118 -4.80 0.29 7.43
C LEU A 118 -5.20 -0.66 6.29
N ALA A 119 -5.16 -1.97 6.52
CA ALA A 119 -5.62 -2.97 5.56
C ALA A 119 -7.12 -2.81 5.23
N ALA A 120 -7.96 -2.50 6.22
CA ALA A 120 -9.38 -2.23 6.01
C ALA A 120 -9.59 -1.01 5.09
N PHE A 121 -8.85 0.08 5.31
CA PHE A 121 -8.90 1.24 4.43
C PHE A 121 -8.54 0.88 2.98
N ILE A 122 -7.37 0.28 2.75
CA ILE A 122 -6.90 0.00 1.38
C ILE A 122 -7.69 -1.10 0.66
N LEU A 123 -8.24 -2.08 1.37
CA LEU A 123 -8.96 -3.22 0.77
C LEU A 123 -10.48 -3.01 0.67
N ARG A 124 -11.06 -2.19 1.54
CA ARG A 124 -12.52 -2.00 1.62
C ARG A 124 -12.94 -0.61 1.19
N ASP A 125 -12.28 0.41 1.73
CA ASP A 125 -12.78 1.77 1.66
C ASP A 125 -12.19 2.56 0.49
N LEU A 126 -10.95 2.32 0.13
CA LEU A 126 -10.25 3.04 -0.95
C LEU A 126 -11.01 3.00 -2.28
N GLY A 127 -11.48 1.82 -2.70
CA GLY A 127 -12.23 1.66 -3.95
C GLY A 127 -13.58 2.37 -3.95
N THR A 128 -14.21 2.54 -2.77
CA THR A 128 -15.50 3.23 -2.61
C THR A 128 -15.35 4.74 -2.54
N LEU A 129 -14.23 5.22 -2.00
CA LEU A 129 -13.94 6.66 -1.88
C LEU A 129 -13.51 7.29 -3.21
N ARG A 130 -13.18 6.48 -4.21
CA ARG A 130 -12.83 6.92 -5.56
C ARG A 130 -13.97 6.70 -6.54
N PRO A 131 -14.92 7.63 -6.67
CA PRO A 131 -15.97 7.50 -7.66
C PRO A 131 -15.40 7.66 -9.08
N GLN A 132 -15.51 6.59 -9.89
CA GLN A 132 -15.32 6.59 -11.35
C GLN A 132 -14.04 7.28 -11.89
N GLY A 133 -12.90 7.06 -11.21
CA GLY A 133 -11.61 7.47 -11.76
C GLY A 133 -11.13 8.87 -11.39
N ASN A 134 -11.92 9.69 -10.72
CA ASN A 134 -11.51 11.01 -10.23
C ASN A 134 -11.43 11.05 -8.72
N TRP A 135 -10.37 11.67 -8.19
CA TRP A 135 -10.27 11.97 -6.78
C TRP A 135 -11.21 13.12 -6.41
N PRO A 136 -11.92 13.07 -5.28
CA PRO A 136 -12.68 14.21 -4.81
C PRO A 136 -11.74 15.42 -4.65
N SER A 137 -12.06 16.53 -5.31
CA SER A 137 -11.37 17.84 -5.16
C SER A 137 -9.84 17.84 -5.37
N GLY A 138 -9.28 16.87 -6.12
CA GLY A 138 -7.83 16.79 -6.33
C GLY A 138 -7.04 16.18 -5.17
N ALA A 139 -7.72 15.70 -4.13
CA ALA A 139 -7.08 15.03 -3.00
C ALA A 139 -6.45 13.70 -3.43
N GLY A 140 -5.24 13.42 -2.97
CA GLY A 140 -4.58 12.13 -3.16
C GLY A 140 -5.03 11.08 -2.14
N VAL A 141 -4.54 9.85 -2.31
CA VAL A 141 -4.87 8.72 -1.41
C VAL A 141 -4.44 8.97 0.03
N LEU A 142 -3.29 9.60 0.25
CA LEU A 142 -2.79 9.93 1.58
C LEU A 142 -3.70 10.92 2.29
N GLU A 143 -4.21 11.93 1.58
CA GLU A 143 -5.18 12.87 2.12
C GLU A 143 -6.49 12.20 2.49
N LEU A 144 -7.02 11.33 1.61
CA LEU A 144 -8.22 10.54 1.90
C LEU A 144 -8.04 9.64 3.12
N PHE A 145 -6.87 9.03 3.26
CA PHE A 145 -6.58 8.21 4.43
C PHE A 145 -6.54 9.07 5.71
N ARG A 146 -5.93 10.25 5.69
CA ARG A 146 -5.94 11.16 6.84
C ARG A 146 -7.36 11.59 7.23
N GLN A 147 -8.21 11.91 6.25
CA GLN A 147 -9.62 12.22 6.49
C GLN A 147 -10.35 11.02 7.10
N TRP A 148 -10.13 9.82 6.57
CA TRP A 148 -10.69 8.58 7.11
C TRP A 148 -10.27 8.33 8.57
N VAL A 149 -9.00 8.61 8.90
CA VAL A 149 -8.47 8.55 10.27
C VAL A 149 -9.12 9.61 11.16
N ALA A 150 -9.27 10.84 10.66
CA ALA A 150 -9.89 11.93 11.40
C ALA A 150 -11.38 11.70 11.69
N ASP A 151 -12.09 11.10 10.74
CA ASP A 151 -13.53 10.79 10.85
C ASP A 151 -13.80 9.52 11.70
N GLU A 152 -12.77 8.89 12.23
CA GLU A 152 -12.87 7.66 13.05
C GLU A 152 -13.64 6.51 12.37
N LYS A 153 -13.61 6.46 11.04
CA LYS A 153 -14.32 5.45 10.21
C LYS A 153 -13.76 4.01 10.35
N TYR A 154 -12.75 3.85 11.15
CA TYR A 154 -12.12 2.56 11.45
C TYR A 154 -12.71 1.87 12.67
N GLN A 155 -13.67 2.50 13.38
CA GLN A 155 -14.36 1.94 14.55
C GLN A 155 -15.41 0.88 14.20
#